data_b2595c74ad7a9494ec3585c032f285d1
#
_entry.id   b2595c74ad7a9494ec3585c032f285d1
#
_cell.length_a   1.000
_cell.length_b   1.000
_cell.length_c   1.000
_cell.angle_alpha   90.00
_cell.angle_beta   90.00
_cell.angle_gamma   90.00
#
_symmetry.space_group_name_H-M   'P 1'
#
loop_
_entity.id
_entity.type
_entity.pdbx_description
1 polymer ?
#
loop_
_entity_poly.entity_id
_entity_poly.type
_entity_poly.pdbx_seq_one_letter_code
_entity_poly.pdbx_strand_id
1 'polypeptide(L)'
;MKLITKELEKLFEKYPIGSQDGLAGKAKVIAKFFNPTGVGTWIITEGNKLENGDYEMFGYCHLGDDEMAELGYVMLSELENLKLPFGLKVERDLYMPKDCDLIQAMKTTGITPPSYMLEDYEKEQNNDNMDYDY
;
A
#
# COMPACT_ATOMS: atom_id res chain seq x y z
N MET A 1 -4.71 -17.06 -7.94
CA MET A 1 -5.45 -15.86 -7.45
C MET A 1 -5.24 -14.71 -8.42
N LYS A 2 -6.32 -14.02 -8.76
CA LYS A 2 -6.22 -12.80 -9.57
C LYS A 2 -5.92 -11.62 -8.66
N LEU A 3 -4.82 -10.89 -8.90
CA LEU A 3 -4.40 -9.79 -8.03
C LEU A 3 -5.31 -8.56 -8.13
N ILE A 4 -5.76 -8.21 -9.34
CA ILE A 4 -6.64 -7.07 -9.55
C ILE A 4 -8.05 -7.56 -9.86
N THR A 5 -8.99 -7.26 -8.98
CA THR A 5 -10.41 -7.55 -9.16
C THR A 5 -11.10 -6.36 -9.82
N LYS A 6 -12.36 -6.55 -10.26
CA LYS A 6 -13.17 -5.45 -10.79
C LYS A 6 -13.37 -4.33 -9.76
N GLU A 7 -13.50 -4.70 -8.49
CA GLU A 7 -13.60 -3.74 -7.40
C GLU A 7 -12.33 -2.88 -7.28
N LEU A 8 -11.16 -3.52 -7.37
CA LEU A 8 -9.89 -2.81 -7.35
C LEU A 8 -9.70 -1.93 -8.58
N GLU A 9 -10.13 -2.38 -9.76
CA GLU A 9 -10.09 -1.54 -10.96
C GLU A 9 -10.83 -0.22 -10.76
N LYS A 10 -12.00 -0.26 -10.11
CA LYS A 10 -12.77 0.94 -9.78
C LYS A 10 -12.05 1.83 -8.78
N LEU A 11 -11.40 1.23 -7.78
CA LEU A 11 -10.62 2.00 -6.80
C LEU A 11 -9.41 2.68 -7.46
N PHE A 12 -8.74 2.01 -8.39
CA PHE A 12 -7.66 2.64 -9.14
C PHE A 12 -8.15 3.82 -9.98
N GLU A 13 -9.32 3.74 -10.57
CA GLU A 13 -9.92 4.87 -11.29
C GLU A 13 -10.14 6.07 -10.35
N LYS A 14 -10.51 5.81 -9.11
CA LYS A 14 -10.72 6.85 -8.09
C LYS A 14 -9.40 7.39 -7.54
N TYR A 15 -8.36 6.58 -7.50
CA TYR A 15 -7.06 6.93 -6.94
C TYR A 15 -5.93 6.71 -7.96
N PRO A 16 -5.94 7.48 -9.07
CA PRO A 16 -4.83 7.41 -10.03
C PRO A 16 -3.54 7.94 -9.42
N ILE A 17 -2.42 7.67 -10.07
CA ILE A 17 -1.10 8.14 -9.62
C ILE A 17 -1.12 9.66 -9.48
N GLY A 18 -0.67 10.16 -8.33
CA GLY A 18 -0.68 11.56 -7.96
C GLY A 18 -1.89 12.00 -7.13
N SER A 19 -2.97 11.20 -7.11
CA SER A 19 -4.22 11.59 -6.45
C SER A 19 -4.09 11.71 -4.92
N GLN A 20 -3.14 11.04 -4.33
CA GLN A 20 -2.92 11.06 -2.88
C GLN A 20 -1.57 11.69 -2.49
N ASP A 21 -0.99 12.48 -3.38
CA ASP A 21 0.25 13.20 -3.11
C ASP A 21 0.11 14.08 -1.87
N GLY A 22 1.15 14.07 -1.03
CA GLY A 22 1.20 14.87 0.19
C GLY A 22 0.47 14.26 1.38
N LEU A 23 -0.28 13.17 1.22
CA LEU A 23 -0.98 12.53 2.33
C LEU A 23 -0.08 11.61 3.15
N ALA A 24 1.02 11.13 2.57
CA ALA A 24 1.99 10.24 3.23
C ALA A 24 1.30 9.08 3.97
N GLY A 25 1.47 8.99 5.29
CA GLY A 25 0.88 7.91 6.09
C GLY A 25 -0.64 7.88 6.14
N LYS A 26 -1.31 8.95 5.72
CA LYS A 26 -2.77 9.05 5.68
C LYS A 26 -3.37 8.66 4.34
N ALA A 27 -2.53 8.35 3.36
CA ALA A 27 -3.01 7.90 2.06
C ALA A 27 -3.86 6.64 2.26
N LYS A 28 -5.02 6.60 1.59
CA LYS A 28 -5.91 5.44 1.66
C LYS A 28 -5.29 4.28 0.91
N VAL A 29 -5.32 3.10 1.52
CA VAL A 29 -4.79 1.88 0.90
C VAL A 29 -5.84 1.28 -0.03
N ILE A 30 -5.43 1.01 -1.28
CA ILE A 30 -6.26 0.32 -2.26
C ILE A 30 -6.13 -1.20 -2.09
N ALA A 31 -4.89 -1.69 -1.99
CA ALA A 31 -4.62 -3.12 -1.89
C ALA A 31 -3.27 -3.34 -1.21
N LYS A 32 -3.12 -4.53 -0.64
CA LYS A 32 -1.84 -5.01 -0.13
C LYS A 32 -1.52 -6.34 -0.78
N PHE A 33 -0.33 -6.43 -1.36
CA PHE A 33 0.20 -7.65 -1.95
C PHE A 33 1.36 -8.16 -1.10
N PHE A 34 1.55 -9.46 -1.05
CA PHE A 34 2.63 -10.02 -0.25
C PHE A 34 3.16 -11.32 -0.82
N ASN A 35 4.39 -11.64 -0.43
CA ASN A 35 5.05 -12.91 -0.73
C ASN A 35 4.66 -13.93 0.35
N PRO A 36 3.89 -14.98 0.04
CA PRO A 36 3.46 -15.95 1.05
C PRO A 36 4.57 -16.88 1.52
N THR A 37 5.72 -16.88 0.85
CA THR A 37 6.85 -17.77 1.18
C THR A 37 7.94 -17.10 2.01
N GLY A 38 7.84 -15.79 2.25
CA GLY A 38 8.88 -15.07 2.97
C GLY A 38 8.63 -13.58 2.97
N VAL A 39 9.72 -12.81 2.87
CA VAL A 39 9.64 -11.34 2.92
C VAL A 39 9.19 -10.74 1.60
N GLY A 40 8.46 -9.65 1.67
CA GLY A 40 7.99 -8.89 0.52
C GLY A 40 6.54 -8.48 0.71
N THR A 41 6.33 -7.17 0.87
CA THR A 41 4.99 -6.59 1.03
C THR A 41 4.92 -5.29 0.22
N TRP A 42 3.84 -5.11 -0.51
CA TRP A 42 3.58 -3.93 -1.32
C TRP A 42 2.21 -3.38 -0.92
N ILE A 43 2.21 -2.22 -0.27
CA ILE A 43 0.98 -1.57 0.20
C ILE A 43 0.67 -0.43 -0.77
N ILE A 44 -0.33 -0.63 -1.61
CA ILE A 44 -0.60 0.21 -2.77
C ILE A 44 -1.66 1.26 -2.46
N THR A 45 -1.36 2.51 -2.79
CA THR A 45 -2.23 3.66 -2.55
C THR A 45 -2.73 4.33 -3.82
N GLU A 46 -2.05 4.13 -4.95
CA GLU A 46 -2.41 4.76 -6.23
C GLU A 46 -2.04 3.83 -7.38
N GLY A 47 -2.68 4.02 -8.51
CA GLY A 47 -2.29 3.27 -9.69
C GLY A 47 -3.05 3.69 -10.94
N ASN A 48 -2.46 3.40 -12.10
CA ASN A 48 -3.05 3.65 -13.41
C ASN A 48 -3.06 2.37 -14.23
N LYS A 49 -4.17 2.11 -14.89
CA LYS A 49 -4.24 1.04 -15.88
C LYS A 49 -3.59 1.54 -17.17
N LEU A 50 -2.67 0.74 -17.71
CA LEU A 50 -1.97 1.05 -18.95
C LEU A 50 -2.73 0.49 -20.15
N GLU A 51 -2.38 0.98 -21.36
CA GLU A 51 -3.05 0.56 -22.60
C GLU A 51 -2.94 -0.94 -22.87
N ASN A 52 -1.82 -1.55 -22.45
CA ASN A 52 -1.61 -3.00 -22.61
C ASN A 52 -2.32 -3.85 -21.55
N GLY A 53 -3.09 -3.23 -20.66
CA GLY A 53 -3.79 -3.93 -19.58
C GLY A 53 -2.99 -4.12 -18.29
N ASP A 54 -1.71 -3.76 -18.28
CA ASP A 54 -0.89 -3.75 -17.06
C ASP A 54 -1.29 -2.58 -16.16
N TYR A 55 -0.79 -2.57 -14.94
CA TYR A 55 -0.98 -1.47 -14.00
C TYR A 55 0.36 -0.95 -13.52
N GLU A 56 0.52 0.37 -13.56
CA GLU A 56 1.59 1.04 -12.83
C GLU A 56 1.03 1.44 -11.48
N MET A 57 1.61 0.91 -10.40
CA MET A 57 1.12 1.12 -9.04
C MET A 57 2.15 1.87 -8.21
N PHE A 58 1.67 2.64 -7.25
CA PHE A 58 2.50 3.40 -6.32
C PHE A 58 2.08 3.07 -4.90
N GLY A 59 3.07 2.88 -4.03
CA GLY A 59 2.81 2.60 -2.63
C GLY A 59 4.09 2.34 -1.85
N TYR A 60 3.94 1.77 -0.67
CA TYR A 60 5.06 1.47 0.22
C TYR A 60 5.56 0.05 -0.05
N CYS A 61 6.82 -0.07 -0.46
CA CYS A 61 7.45 -1.34 -0.81
C CYS A 61 8.42 -1.74 0.30
N HIS A 62 8.15 -2.89 0.93
CA HIS A 62 8.94 -3.42 2.03
C HIS A 62 9.42 -4.83 1.68
N LEU A 63 10.74 -4.99 1.53
CA LEU A 63 11.36 -6.24 1.14
C LEU A 63 12.16 -6.88 2.29
N GLY A 64 11.68 -6.70 3.53
CA GLY A 64 12.25 -7.35 4.71
C GLY A 64 13.13 -6.45 5.60
N ASP A 65 13.39 -5.22 5.17
CA ASP A 65 14.23 -4.28 5.91
C ASP A 65 13.52 -2.93 6.03
N ASP A 66 13.17 -2.54 7.27
CA ASP A 66 12.47 -1.28 7.52
C ASP A 66 13.30 -0.05 7.07
N GLU A 67 14.63 -0.14 7.14
CA GLU A 67 15.50 0.97 6.75
C GLU A 67 15.56 1.17 5.24
N MET A 68 15.40 0.10 4.47
CA MET A 68 15.45 0.13 3.01
C MET A 68 14.06 0.26 2.38
N ALA A 69 13.01 0.15 3.18
CA ALA A 69 11.65 0.26 2.69
C ALA A 69 11.31 1.71 2.33
N GLU A 70 10.60 1.90 1.24
CA GLU A 70 10.29 3.24 0.75
C GLU A 70 9.04 3.27 -0.13
N LEU A 71 8.51 4.47 -0.31
CA LEU A 71 7.48 4.72 -1.30
C LEU A 71 8.10 4.60 -2.69
N GLY A 72 7.43 3.92 -3.59
CA GLY A 72 7.93 3.70 -4.93
C GLY A 72 6.91 3.07 -5.85
N TYR A 73 7.35 2.82 -7.08
CA TYR A 73 6.50 2.26 -8.13
C TYR A 73 6.74 0.77 -8.31
N VAL A 74 5.69 0.05 -8.63
CA VAL A 74 5.79 -1.36 -9.02
C VAL A 74 4.73 -1.63 -10.09
N MET A 75 5.11 -2.45 -11.08
CA MET A 75 4.16 -2.88 -12.11
C MET A 75 3.45 -4.15 -11.66
N LEU A 76 2.16 -4.25 -12.00
CA LEU A 76 1.40 -5.47 -11.73
C LEU A 76 2.08 -6.69 -12.35
N SER A 77 2.57 -6.56 -13.58
CA SER A 77 3.27 -7.65 -14.27
C SER A 77 4.50 -8.13 -13.54
N GLU A 78 5.22 -7.23 -12.86
CA GLU A 78 6.39 -7.61 -12.05
C GLU A 78 5.97 -8.54 -10.90
N LEU A 79 4.87 -8.21 -10.22
CA LEU A 79 4.36 -9.04 -9.12
C LEU A 79 3.81 -10.37 -9.63
N GLU A 80 3.09 -10.35 -10.75
CA GLU A 80 2.52 -11.57 -11.34
C GLU A 80 3.58 -12.54 -11.83
N ASN A 81 4.72 -12.02 -12.29
CA ASN A 81 5.82 -12.82 -12.86
C ASN A 81 6.93 -13.15 -11.85
N LEU A 82 6.81 -12.69 -10.61
CA LEU A 82 7.80 -12.98 -9.59
C LEU A 82 7.81 -14.47 -9.27
N LYS A 83 8.97 -15.10 -9.46
CA LYS A 83 9.13 -16.54 -9.21
C LYS A 83 9.45 -16.76 -7.73
N LEU A 84 8.53 -17.39 -7.03
CA LEU A 84 8.66 -17.71 -5.62
C LEU A 84 8.94 -19.21 -5.44
N PRO A 85 9.49 -19.61 -4.26
CA PRO A 85 9.71 -21.03 -3.96
C PRO A 85 8.41 -21.84 -4.08
N PHE A 86 8.56 -23.13 -4.39
CA PHE A 86 7.47 -24.10 -4.46
C PHE A 86 6.37 -23.79 -5.49
N GLY A 87 6.71 -22.96 -6.50
CA GLY A 87 5.73 -22.58 -7.53
C GLY A 87 4.65 -21.63 -7.04
N LEU A 88 4.82 -21.04 -5.87
CA LEU A 88 3.84 -20.10 -5.32
C LEU A 88 3.97 -18.72 -6.00
N LYS A 89 2.94 -17.91 -5.85
CA LYS A 89 2.83 -16.58 -6.45
C LYS A 89 2.56 -15.54 -5.38
N VAL A 90 2.83 -14.28 -5.70
CA VAL A 90 2.40 -13.15 -4.89
C VAL A 90 0.88 -13.21 -4.72
N GLU A 91 0.40 -12.93 -3.52
CA GLU A 91 -1.02 -12.95 -3.17
C GLU A 91 -1.50 -11.57 -2.73
N ARG A 92 -2.80 -11.35 -2.86
CA ARG A 92 -3.45 -10.17 -2.29
C ARG A 92 -3.97 -10.51 -0.90
N ASP A 93 -3.77 -9.60 0.06
CA ASP A 93 -4.34 -9.73 1.39
C ASP A 93 -5.86 -9.55 1.32
N LEU A 94 -6.59 -10.61 1.62
CA LEU A 94 -8.06 -10.63 1.60
C LEU A 94 -8.68 -10.10 2.90
N TYR A 95 -7.87 -9.90 3.92
CA TYR A 95 -8.33 -9.55 5.26
C TYR A 95 -7.97 -8.11 5.66
N MET A 96 -7.48 -7.32 4.73
CA MET A 96 -7.16 -5.93 5.01
C MET A 96 -8.44 -5.15 5.29
N PRO A 97 -8.48 -4.36 6.41
CA PRO A 97 -9.66 -3.58 6.73
C PRO A 97 -10.01 -2.58 5.61
N LYS A 98 -11.30 -2.37 5.38
CA LYS A 98 -11.76 -1.33 4.46
C LYS A 98 -11.44 0.04 5.06
N ASP A 99 -11.18 1.00 4.19
CA ASP A 99 -10.93 2.40 4.56
C ASP A 99 -9.72 2.61 5.48
N CYS A 100 -8.75 1.67 5.47
CA CYS A 100 -7.54 1.86 6.24
C CYS A 100 -6.55 2.78 5.50
N ASP A 101 -5.78 3.52 6.27
CA ASP A 101 -4.69 4.32 5.74
C ASP A 101 -3.37 3.54 5.75
N LEU A 102 -2.33 4.14 5.17
CA LEU A 102 -1.04 3.49 5.03
C LEU A 102 -0.41 3.13 6.39
N ILE A 103 -0.49 4.03 7.37
CA ILE A 103 0.04 3.77 8.73
C ILE A 103 -0.67 2.57 9.36
N GLN A 104 -2.00 2.52 9.27
CA GLN A 104 -2.78 1.40 9.82
C GLN A 104 -2.39 0.08 9.14
N ALA A 105 -2.23 0.09 7.83
CA ALA A 105 -1.83 -1.11 7.08
C ALA A 105 -0.41 -1.57 7.47
N MET A 106 0.52 -0.64 7.65
CA MET A 106 1.87 -0.95 8.13
C MET A 106 1.83 -1.61 9.51
N LYS A 107 1.10 -1.02 10.43
CA LYS A 107 1.00 -1.53 11.82
C LYS A 107 0.40 -2.94 11.86
N THR A 108 -0.65 -3.18 11.09
CA THR A 108 -1.27 -4.52 11.05
C THR A 108 -0.39 -5.56 10.38
N THR A 109 0.57 -5.12 9.56
CA THR A 109 1.53 -6.01 8.88
C THR A 109 2.79 -6.26 9.74
N GLY A 110 2.97 -5.49 10.81
CA GLY A 110 4.19 -5.55 11.62
C GLY A 110 5.35 -4.77 11.03
N ILE A 111 5.07 -3.84 10.14
CA ILE A 111 6.06 -2.93 9.56
C ILE A 111 6.13 -1.68 10.43
N THR A 112 7.35 -1.26 10.77
CA THR A 112 7.58 -0.02 11.52
C THR A 112 7.47 1.17 10.57
N PRO A 113 6.48 2.07 10.74
CA PRO A 113 6.39 3.25 9.87
C PRO A 113 7.60 4.17 10.03
N PRO A 114 8.05 4.81 8.94
CA PRO A 114 9.12 5.80 9.03
C PRO A 114 8.74 6.98 9.91
N SER A 115 9.70 7.55 10.60
CA SER A 115 9.45 8.66 11.54
C SER A 115 8.76 9.86 10.89
N TYR A 116 9.11 10.19 9.64
CA TYR A 116 8.49 11.33 8.95
C TYR A 116 6.98 11.16 8.74
N MET A 117 6.53 9.92 8.50
CA MET A 117 5.10 9.62 8.36
C MET A 117 4.38 9.68 9.71
N LEU A 118 5.03 9.22 10.77
CA LEU A 118 4.47 9.22 12.12
C LEU A 118 4.32 10.63 12.68
N GLU A 119 5.30 11.48 12.48
CA GLU A 119 5.26 12.87 12.97
C GLU A 119 4.06 13.63 12.42
N ASP A 120 3.84 13.57 11.12
CA ASP A 120 2.70 14.22 10.49
C ASP A 120 1.38 13.62 10.92
N TYR A 121 1.32 12.30 11.03
CA TYR A 121 0.14 11.57 11.45
C TYR A 121 -0.25 11.91 12.90
N GLU A 122 0.71 11.92 13.79
CA GLU A 122 0.50 12.22 15.22
C GLU A 122 0.12 13.70 15.44
N LYS A 123 0.73 14.64 14.71
CA LYS A 123 0.39 16.05 14.79
C LYS A 123 -1.08 16.32 14.50
N GLU A 124 -1.62 15.71 13.45
CA GLU A 124 -3.02 15.92 13.11
C GLU A 124 -3.96 15.29 14.11
N GLN A 125 -3.62 14.12 14.66
CA GLN A 125 -4.43 13.52 15.72
C GLN A 125 -4.40 14.36 16.99
N ASN A 126 -3.25 14.93 17.35
CA ASN A 126 -3.13 15.84 18.48
C ASN A 126 -3.92 17.14 18.26
N ASN A 127 -3.89 17.68 17.05
CA ASN A 127 -4.67 18.86 16.70
C ASN A 127 -6.18 18.57 16.79
N ASP A 128 -6.63 17.43 16.28
CA ASP A 128 -8.02 17.00 16.38
C ASP A 128 -8.43 16.80 17.85
N ASN A 129 -7.56 16.23 18.68
CA ASN A 129 -7.82 16.07 20.11
C ASN A 129 -7.85 17.42 20.85
N MET A 130 -7.07 18.39 20.44
CA MET A 130 -7.08 19.73 21.01
C MET A 130 -8.36 20.47 20.70
N ASP A 131 -8.95 20.23 19.53
CA ASP A 131 -10.22 20.84 19.14
C ASP A 131 -11.42 20.34 19.97
N TYR A 132 -11.28 19.22 20.64
CA TYR A 132 -12.32 18.63 21.51
C TYR A 132 -12.24 19.06 22.98
N ASP A 133 -11.19 19.74 23.39
CA ASP A 133 -10.99 20.17 24.79
C ASP A 133 -11.69 21.49 25.12
N TYR A 134 -12.60 21.92 24.26
CA TYR A 134 -13.45 23.07 24.49
C TYR A 134 -14.86 22.63 24.89
#